data_c36229ce7cbc51060716d2eb91dc4f9c
#
_entry.id   c36229ce7cbc51060716d2eb91dc4f9c
#
_cell.length_a   1.000
_cell.length_b   1.000
_cell.length_c   1.000
_cell.angle_alpha   90.00
_cell.angle_beta   90.00
_cell.angle_gamma   90.00
#
_symmetry.space_group_name_H-M   'P 1'
#
loop_
_entity.id
_entity.type
_entity.pdbx_description
1 polymer ?
#
loop_
_entity_poly.entity_id
_entity_poly.type
_entity_poly.pdbx_seq_one_letter_code
_entity_poly.pdbx_strand_id
1 'polypeptide(L)'
;EGWAALKDTHHFHALLKKHGAQRTQALRLAGGEWAERLDKGDLAKLFEAAAESGLPIMVFVGNAHCIQIHTGPVCNLKWLDDWFNVLDPEFNMHLKTTGIAELWRVRKPSTDGIVTSWEAFDADGELIVQLFGARKPGEPERDDWRELAESFKAL
;
A
#
# COMPACT_ATOMS: atom_id res chain seq x y z
N GLU A 1 5.60 -18.01 10.43
CA GLU A 1 4.48 -18.98 10.51
C GLU A 1 3.11 -18.28 10.58
N GLY A 2 2.86 -17.37 11.55
CA GLY A 2 1.57 -16.70 11.70
C GLY A 2 1.13 -15.87 10.50
N TRP A 3 2.06 -15.28 9.76
CA TRP A 3 1.76 -14.52 8.54
C TRP A 3 1.17 -15.40 7.43
N ALA A 4 1.84 -16.51 7.12
CA ALA A 4 1.39 -17.46 6.11
C ALA A 4 0.03 -18.12 6.42
N ALA A 5 -0.39 -18.08 7.68
CA ALA A 5 -1.66 -18.62 8.14
C ALA A 5 -2.81 -17.61 8.17
N LEU A 6 -2.58 -16.38 7.72
CA LEU A 6 -3.63 -15.36 7.65
C LEU A 6 -4.74 -15.79 6.68
N LYS A 7 -5.98 -15.57 7.09
CA LYS A 7 -7.18 -15.81 6.28
C LYS A 7 -7.92 -14.52 5.91
N ASP A 8 -7.54 -13.43 6.55
CA ASP A 8 -8.09 -12.10 6.34
C ASP A 8 -7.00 -11.06 6.63
N THR A 9 -6.86 -10.08 5.75
CA THR A 9 -5.86 -9.00 5.91
C THR A 9 -6.07 -8.19 7.20
N HIS A 10 -7.33 -8.08 7.68
CA HIS A 10 -7.64 -7.40 8.94
C HIS A 10 -7.06 -8.12 10.17
N HIS A 11 -6.84 -9.43 10.09
CA HIS A 11 -6.21 -10.20 11.17
C HIS A 11 -4.71 -9.89 11.35
N PHE A 12 -4.09 -9.21 10.40
CA PHE A 12 -2.69 -8.83 10.48
C PHE A 12 -2.40 -7.93 11.70
N HIS A 13 -3.27 -6.98 11.99
CA HIS A 13 -3.13 -6.14 13.18
C HIS A 13 -3.18 -6.95 14.49
N ALA A 14 -4.10 -7.90 14.57
CA ALA A 14 -4.19 -8.80 15.73
C ALA A 14 -2.94 -9.67 15.88
N LEU A 15 -2.36 -10.12 14.76
CA LEU A 15 -1.10 -10.87 14.76
C LEU A 15 0.06 -10.04 15.32
N LEU A 16 0.21 -8.79 14.89
CA LEU A 16 1.22 -7.88 15.41
C LEU A 16 1.06 -7.67 16.93
N LYS A 17 -0.17 -7.40 17.38
CA LYS A 17 -0.49 -7.20 18.79
C LYS A 17 -0.17 -8.43 19.62
N LYS A 18 -0.50 -9.62 19.13
CA LYS A 18 -0.22 -10.91 19.80
C LYS A 18 1.28 -11.10 20.07
N HIS A 19 2.14 -10.63 19.17
CA HIS A 19 3.59 -10.79 19.26
C HIS A 19 4.31 -9.53 19.79
N GLY A 20 3.59 -8.47 20.15
CA GLY A 20 4.19 -7.21 20.56
C GLY A 20 5.08 -6.57 19.50
N ALA A 21 4.82 -6.85 18.22
CA ALA A 21 5.67 -6.44 17.12
C ALA A 21 5.17 -5.14 16.49
N GLN A 22 6.10 -4.25 16.17
CA GLN A 22 5.80 -3.10 15.31
C GLN A 22 5.63 -3.55 13.85
N ARG A 23 4.82 -2.83 13.10
CA ARG A 23 4.52 -3.19 11.70
C ARG A 23 5.78 -3.26 10.83
N THR A 24 6.63 -2.23 10.86
CA THR A 24 7.88 -2.20 10.09
C THR A 24 8.87 -3.29 10.52
N GLN A 25 8.91 -3.63 11.80
CA GLN A 25 9.69 -4.76 12.29
C GLN A 25 9.21 -6.09 11.69
N ALA A 26 7.89 -6.31 11.66
CA ALA A 26 7.31 -7.50 11.06
C ALA A 26 7.61 -7.60 9.56
N LEU A 27 7.56 -6.48 8.82
CA LEU A 27 7.92 -6.43 7.40
C LEU A 27 9.36 -6.84 7.16
N ARG A 28 10.30 -6.33 7.97
CA ARG A 28 11.74 -6.69 7.86
C ARG A 28 12.02 -8.17 8.15
N LEU A 29 11.18 -8.80 8.96
CA LEU A 29 11.34 -10.21 9.38
C LEU A 29 10.52 -11.20 8.53
N ALA A 30 9.60 -10.71 7.71
CA ALA A 30 8.68 -11.56 6.96
C ALA A 30 9.35 -12.39 5.86
N GLY A 31 10.45 -11.88 5.30
CA GLY A 31 11.12 -12.46 4.12
C GLY A 31 10.51 -11.98 2.81
N GLY A 32 11.29 -12.09 1.73
CA GLY A 32 10.94 -11.53 0.40
C GLY A 32 9.68 -12.14 -0.23
N GLU A 33 9.25 -13.31 0.22
CA GLU A 33 7.97 -13.89 -0.20
C GLU A 33 6.77 -13.01 0.24
N TRP A 34 6.86 -12.38 1.44
CA TRP A 34 5.76 -11.64 2.05
C TRP A 34 5.94 -10.13 2.04
N ALA A 35 7.18 -9.66 2.15
CA ALA A 35 7.46 -8.23 2.16
C ALA A 35 8.81 -7.93 1.51
N GLU A 36 8.81 -6.96 0.61
CA GLU A 36 10.00 -6.49 -0.10
C GLU A 36 10.12 -4.97 0.01
N ARG A 37 11.33 -4.53 0.31
CA ARG A 37 11.65 -3.10 0.36
C ARG A 37 11.72 -2.54 -1.07
N LEU A 38 11.13 -1.39 -1.29
CA LEU A 38 11.14 -0.67 -2.56
C LEU A 38 11.86 0.67 -2.42
N ASP A 39 12.29 1.23 -3.54
CA ASP A 39 12.71 2.64 -3.57
C ASP A 39 11.51 3.54 -3.27
N LYS A 40 11.66 4.46 -2.33
CA LYS A 40 10.56 5.33 -1.91
C LYS A 40 10.05 6.27 -3.02
N GLY A 41 10.89 6.59 -4.01
CA GLY A 41 10.48 7.33 -5.20
C GLY A 41 9.53 6.56 -6.11
N ASP A 42 9.45 5.24 -5.99
CA ASP A 42 8.55 4.43 -6.81
C ASP A 42 7.07 4.59 -6.44
N LEU A 43 6.76 5.13 -5.26
CA LEU A 43 5.36 5.37 -4.88
C LEU A 43 4.66 6.33 -5.84
N ALA A 44 5.29 7.46 -6.17
CA ALA A 44 4.74 8.39 -7.16
C ALA A 44 4.61 7.76 -8.55
N LYS A 45 5.63 6.99 -8.97
CA LYS A 45 5.60 6.26 -10.25
C LYS A 45 4.46 5.24 -10.32
N LEU A 46 4.13 4.59 -9.21
CA LEU A 46 2.98 3.68 -9.14
C LEU A 46 1.66 4.42 -9.39
N PHE A 47 1.48 5.58 -8.76
CA PHE A 47 0.31 6.45 -9.02
C PHE A 47 0.26 6.90 -10.49
N GLU A 48 1.39 7.32 -11.05
CA GLU A 48 1.50 7.75 -12.44
C GLU A 48 1.12 6.61 -13.41
N ALA A 49 1.65 5.40 -13.19
CA ALA A 49 1.31 4.23 -14.00
C ALA A 49 -0.16 3.81 -13.85
N ALA A 50 -0.73 3.88 -12.65
CA ALA A 50 -2.15 3.62 -12.44
C ALA A 50 -3.03 4.65 -13.16
N ALA A 51 -2.67 5.93 -13.14
CA ALA A 51 -3.38 6.99 -13.85
C ALA A 51 -3.31 6.81 -15.37
N GLU A 52 -2.12 6.49 -15.90
CA GLU A 52 -1.91 6.27 -17.34
C GLU A 52 -2.70 5.08 -17.87
N SER A 53 -2.77 3.99 -17.12
CA SER A 53 -3.52 2.80 -17.51
C SER A 53 -5.02 2.86 -17.20
N GLY A 54 -5.46 3.85 -16.41
CA GLY A 54 -6.84 3.93 -15.92
C GLY A 54 -7.18 2.84 -14.90
N LEU A 55 -6.17 2.20 -14.30
CA LEU A 55 -6.35 1.11 -13.35
C LEU A 55 -6.98 1.64 -12.05
N PRO A 56 -8.15 1.10 -11.63
CA PRO A 56 -8.75 1.52 -10.39
C PRO A 56 -7.98 0.97 -9.19
N ILE A 57 -7.65 1.85 -8.27
CA ILE A 57 -6.92 1.55 -7.04
C ILE A 57 -7.72 1.94 -5.81
N MET A 58 -7.31 1.41 -4.68
CA MET A 58 -7.75 1.87 -3.36
C MET A 58 -6.59 2.57 -2.67
N VAL A 59 -6.86 3.75 -2.13
CA VAL A 59 -5.88 4.54 -1.36
C VAL A 59 -6.40 4.73 0.05
N PHE A 60 -5.65 4.25 1.03
CA PHE A 60 -5.99 4.30 2.44
C PHE A 60 -5.06 5.28 3.16
N VAL A 61 -5.63 6.30 3.77
CA VAL A 61 -4.93 7.26 4.62
C VAL A 61 -5.66 7.37 5.94
N GLY A 62 -4.94 7.22 7.04
CA GLY A 62 -5.60 7.24 8.34
C GLY A 62 -4.66 7.49 9.51
N ASN A 63 -5.26 7.47 10.68
CA ASN A 63 -4.57 7.51 11.96
C ASN A 63 -5.20 6.48 12.92
N ALA A 64 -4.85 6.53 14.21
CA ALA A 64 -5.36 5.57 15.20
C ALA A 64 -6.89 5.57 15.37
N HIS A 65 -7.59 6.57 14.87
CA HIS A 65 -9.02 6.78 15.15
C HIS A 65 -9.89 6.96 13.91
N CYS A 66 -9.30 7.26 12.76
CA CYS A 66 -10.02 7.54 11.53
C CYS A 66 -9.24 7.05 10.31
N ILE A 67 -9.95 6.53 9.32
CA ILE A 67 -9.37 6.16 8.03
C ILE A 67 -10.24 6.69 6.90
N GLN A 68 -9.60 7.25 5.87
CA GLN A 68 -10.24 7.65 4.63
C GLN A 68 -9.81 6.69 3.52
N ILE A 69 -10.76 6.30 2.68
CA ILE A 69 -10.54 5.33 1.61
C ILE A 69 -11.08 5.92 0.31
N HIS A 70 -10.19 6.08 -0.68
CA HIS A 70 -10.58 6.28 -2.06
C HIS A 70 -10.63 4.94 -2.78
N THR A 71 -11.62 4.72 -3.63
CA THR A 71 -11.70 3.58 -4.53
C THR A 71 -12.06 4.06 -5.93
N GLY A 72 -11.19 3.81 -6.89
CA GLY A 72 -11.39 4.22 -8.28
C GLY A 72 -10.08 4.58 -8.97
N PRO A 73 -10.15 5.05 -10.23
CA PRO A 73 -8.99 5.57 -10.93
C PRO A 73 -8.51 6.88 -10.29
N VAL A 74 -7.24 7.22 -10.52
CA VAL A 74 -6.66 8.53 -10.29
C VAL A 74 -6.28 9.13 -11.64
N CYS A 75 -6.44 10.44 -11.82
CA CYS A 75 -6.28 11.07 -13.13
C CYS A 75 -5.39 12.31 -13.10
N ASN A 76 -5.66 13.26 -12.22
CA ASN A 76 -4.99 14.56 -12.20
C ASN A 76 -3.87 14.57 -11.17
N LEU A 77 -2.67 14.20 -11.60
CA LEU A 77 -1.48 14.14 -10.77
C LEU A 77 -0.63 15.40 -10.99
N LYS A 78 -0.12 15.97 -9.92
CA LYS A 78 0.71 17.17 -9.99
C LYS A 78 1.79 17.20 -8.92
N TRP A 79 3.02 17.44 -9.34
CA TRP A 79 4.12 17.78 -8.45
C TRP A 79 4.13 19.27 -8.14
N LEU A 80 4.34 19.60 -6.89
CA LEU A 80 4.64 20.94 -6.40
C LEU A 80 5.76 20.83 -5.37
N ASP A 81 6.97 21.18 -5.77
CA ASP A 81 8.19 20.93 -5.01
C ASP A 81 8.31 19.46 -4.57
N ASP A 82 8.36 19.17 -3.27
CA ASP A 82 8.41 17.83 -2.68
C ASP A 82 7.03 17.21 -2.39
N TRP A 83 5.96 17.88 -2.83
CA TRP A 83 4.59 17.41 -2.70
C TRP A 83 4.10 16.74 -3.99
N PHE A 84 3.71 15.48 -3.87
CA PHE A 84 2.99 14.75 -4.91
C PHE A 84 1.49 14.82 -4.63
N ASN A 85 0.73 15.30 -5.59
CA ASN A 85 -0.69 15.59 -5.39
C ASN A 85 -1.58 14.80 -6.35
N VAL A 86 -2.70 14.30 -5.85
CA VAL A 86 -3.86 13.87 -6.64
C VAL A 86 -4.91 14.97 -6.50
N LEU A 87 -5.32 15.55 -7.63
CA LEU A 87 -6.24 16.71 -7.69
C LEU A 87 -7.47 16.36 -8.51
N ASP A 88 -8.07 15.20 -8.26
CA ASP A 88 -9.30 14.80 -8.92
C ASP A 88 -10.52 15.49 -8.27
N PRO A 89 -11.64 15.70 -9.01
CA PRO A 89 -12.81 16.35 -8.46
C PRO A 89 -13.38 15.71 -7.20
N GLU A 90 -13.28 14.38 -7.11
CA GLU A 90 -13.82 13.61 -5.97
C GLU A 90 -12.73 13.01 -5.06
N PHE A 91 -11.45 13.21 -5.39
CA PHE A 91 -10.35 12.72 -4.59
C PHE A 91 -9.17 13.68 -4.60
N ASN A 92 -8.89 14.30 -3.48
CA ASN A 92 -7.72 15.13 -3.27
C ASN A 92 -6.80 14.50 -2.22
N MET A 93 -5.52 14.37 -2.60
CA MET A 93 -4.47 13.89 -1.70
C MET A 93 -3.21 14.72 -1.90
N HIS A 94 -2.55 15.10 -0.82
CA HIS A 94 -1.29 15.83 -0.84
C HIS A 94 -0.25 15.02 -0.05
N LEU A 95 0.67 14.39 -0.76
CA LEU A 95 1.70 13.53 -0.19
C LEU A 95 3.05 14.25 -0.17
N LYS A 96 3.57 14.52 1.02
CA LYS A 96 4.93 15.04 1.18
C LYS A 96 5.94 13.91 1.06
N THR A 97 6.59 13.80 -0.08
CA THR A 97 7.45 12.65 -0.41
C THR A 97 8.71 12.56 0.45
N THR A 98 9.20 13.69 0.94
CA THR A 98 10.33 13.74 1.89
C THR A 98 10.01 13.17 3.27
N GLY A 99 8.72 13.02 3.61
CA GLY A 99 8.28 12.36 4.83
C GLY A 99 8.35 10.83 4.78
N ILE A 100 8.52 10.25 3.59
CA ILE A 100 8.61 8.79 3.43
C ILE A 100 10.02 8.32 3.80
N ALA A 101 10.13 7.49 4.82
CA ALA A 101 11.36 6.82 5.20
C ALA A 101 11.49 5.43 4.56
N GLU A 102 10.40 4.69 4.50
CA GLU A 102 10.36 3.34 3.95
C GLU A 102 9.14 3.12 3.06
N LEU A 103 9.34 2.38 1.97
CA LEU A 103 8.28 1.88 1.11
C LEU A 103 8.40 0.37 0.98
N TRP A 104 7.29 -0.32 1.15
CA TRP A 104 7.22 -1.77 1.11
C TRP A 104 6.12 -2.26 0.18
N ARG A 105 6.44 -3.31 -0.60
CA ARG A 105 5.45 -4.17 -1.25
C ARG A 105 5.15 -5.32 -0.30
N VAL A 106 3.89 -5.51 0.05
CA VAL A 106 3.47 -6.45 1.09
C VAL A 106 2.42 -7.39 0.54
N ARG A 107 2.59 -8.67 0.77
CA ARG A 107 1.66 -9.73 0.37
C ARG A 107 1.06 -10.38 1.61
N LYS A 108 -0.25 -10.41 1.68
CA LYS A 108 -0.98 -11.05 2.78
C LYS A 108 -1.91 -12.10 2.21
N PRO A 109 -1.83 -13.36 2.67
CA PRO A 109 -2.80 -14.37 2.27
C PRO A 109 -4.16 -14.08 2.88
N SER A 110 -5.20 -14.38 2.13
CA SER A 110 -6.58 -14.34 2.55
C SER A 110 -7.35 -15.53 1.98
N THR A 111 -8.60 -15.68 2.36
CA THR A 111 -9.48 -16.72 1.77
C THR A 111 -9.75 -16.49 0.29
N ASP A 112 -9.59 -15.25 -0.19
CA ASP A 112 -9.79 -14.86 -1.58
C ASP A 112 -8.49 -14.90 -2.41
N GLY A 113 -7.39 -15.38 -1.84
CA GLY A 113 -6.06 -15.40 -2.44
C GLY A 113 -5.11 -14.39 -1.79
N ILE A 114 -3.99 -14.14 -2.45
CA ILE A 114 -3.01 -13.15 -1.99
C ILE A 114 -3.54 -11.74 -2.26
N VAL A 115 -3.40 -10.87 -1.26
CA VAL A 115 -3.66 -9.44 -1.39
C VAL A 115 -2.35 -8.69 -1.32
N THR A 116 -2.02 -7.99 -2.39
CA THR A 116 -0.80 -7.19 -2.52
C THR A 116 -1.10 -5.73 -2.20
N SER A 117 -0.32 -5.15 -1.31
CA SER A 117 -0.36 -3.72 -0.98
C SER A 117 1.00 -3.07 -1.11
N TRP A 118 0.99 -1.76 -1.36
CA TRP A 118 2.15 -0.92 -1.14
C TRP A 118 1.92 -0.06 0.09
N GLU A 119 2.91 0.00 0.95
CA GLU A 119 2.81 0.63 2.27
C GLU A 119 3.99 1.58 2.49
N ALA A 120 3.71 2.86 2.67
CA ALA A 120 4.72 3.87 2.96
C ALA A 120 4.70 4.25 4.44
N PHE A 121 5.88 4.35 5.03
CA PHE A 121 6.08 4.66 6.44
C PHE A 121 7.01 5.86 6.62
N ASP A 122 6.78 6.61 7.67
CA ASP A 122 7.67 7.68 8.11
C ASP A 122 8.88 7.16 8.92
N ALA A 123 9.73 8.06 9.39
CA ALA A 123 10.94 7.72 10.16
C ALA A 123 10.63 7.10 11.53
N ASP A 124 9.44 7.33 12.08
CA ASP A 124 8.98 6.75 13.34
C ASP A 124 8.29 5.39 13.16
N GLY A 125 8.17 4.92 11.91
CA GLY A 125 7.51 3.67 11.56
C GLY A 125 5.98 3.77 11.51
N GLU A 126 5.44 4.98 11.50
CA GLU A 126 4.01 5.22 11.32
C GLU A 126 3.61 5.12 9.85
N LEU A 127 2.47 4.50 9.60
CA LEU A 127 1.95 4.31 8.26
C LEU A 127 1.41 5.63 7.71
N ILE A 128 1.94 6.06 6.56
CA ILE A 128 1.50 7.27 5.86
C ILE A 128 0.32 6.95 4.94
N VAL A 129 0.51 5.97 4.05
CA VAL A 129 -0.48 5.59 3.04
C VAL A 129 -0.33 4.12 2.65
N GLN A 130 -1.45 3.47 2.34
CA GLN A 130 -1.50 2.15 1.72
C GLN A 130 -2.23 2.20 0.39
N LEU A 131 -1.73 1.44 -0.59
CA LEU A 131 -2.37 1.25 -1.87
C LEU A 131 -2.69 -0.22 -2.10
N PHE A 132 -3.85 -0.44 -2.69
CA PHE A 132 -4.33 -1.74 -3.17
C PHE A 132 -4.96 -1.58 -4.55
N GLY A 133 -5.10 -2.67 -5.29
CA GLY A 133 -6.03 -2.72 -6.41
C GLY A 133 -7.47 -2.65 -5.92
N ALA A 134 -8.33 -1.99 -6.67
CA ALA A 134 -9.75 -1.95 -6.34
C ALA A 134 -10.34 -3.37 -6.35
N ARG A 135 -10.97 -3.76 -5.25
CA ARG A 135 -11.65 -5.05 -5.14
C ARG A 135 -12.81 -4.97 -4.15
N LYS A 136 -13.75 -5.87 -4.29
CA LYS A 136 -14.82 -6.08 -3.31
C LYS A 136 -14.48 -7.26 -2.40
N PRO A 137 -14.98 -7.29 -1.15
CA PRO A 137 -14.88 -8.46 -0.29
C PRO A 137 -15.43 -9.71 -1.00
N GLY A 138 -14.73 -10.84 -0.88
CA GLY A 138 -15.10 -12.10 -1.53
C GLY A 138 -14.60 -12.26 -2.96
N GLU A 139 -13.92 -11.27 -3.50
CA GLU A 139 -13.29 -11.33 -4.82
C GLU A 139 -11.76 -11.39 -4.70
N PRO A 140 -11.07 -12.13 -5.58
CA PRO A 140 -9.61 -12.10 -5.64
C PRO A 140 -9.13 -10.72 -6.09
N GLU A 141 -7.87 -10.43 -5.79
CA GLU A 141 -7.22 -9.20 -6.28
C GLU A 141 -7.11 -9.22 -7.81
N ARG A 142 -7.22 -8.05 -8.43
CA ARG A 142 -7.13 -7.87 -9.89
C ARG A 142 -5.74 -8.25 -10.40
N ASP A 143 -5.69 -8.95 -11.52
CA ASP A 143 -4.43 -9.36 -12.14
C ASP A 143 -3.62 -8.15 -12.64
N ASP A 144 -4.27 -7.15 -13.25
CA ASP A 144 -3.63 -5.92 -13.71
C ASP A 144 -2.99 -5.10 -12.58
N TRP A 145 -3.63 -5.06 -11.40
CA TRP A 145 -3.02 -4.48 -10.21
C TRP A 145 -1.79 -5.26 -9.76
N ARG A 146 -1.90 -6.59 -9.68
CA ARG A 146 -0.79 -7.44 -9.28
C ARG A 146 0.40 -7.28 -10.23
N GLU A 147 0.16 -7.30 -11.53
CA GLU A 147 1.19 -7.09 -12.54
C GLU A 147 1.89 -5.73 -12.35
N LEU A 148 1.13 -4.65 -12.17
CA LEU A 148 1.68 -3.34 -11.92
C LEU A 148 2.48 -3.29 -10.61
N ALA A 149 1.89 -3.78 -9.51
CA ALA A 149 2.53 -3.75 -8.19
C ALA A 149 3.84 -4.57 -8.15
N GLU A 150 3.93 -5.66 -8.92
CA GLU A 150 5.09 -6.54 -9.00
C GLU A 150 6.14 -6.08 -10.03
N SER A 151 5.81 -5.16 -10.92
CA SER A 151 6.72 -4.71 -12.00
C SER A 151 7.91 -3.89 -11.50
N PHE A 152 7.84 -3.36 -10.30
CA PHE A 152 8.90 -2.56 -9.70
C PHE A 152 9.93 -3.44 -8.99
N LYS A 153 11.22 -3.13 -9.19
CA LYS A 153 12.32 -3.90 -8.62
C LYS A 153 12.44 -3.66 -7.10
N ALA A 154 12.56 -4.73 -6.34
CA ALA A 154 12.93 -4.67 -4.93
C ALA A 154 14.39 -4.22 -4.73
N LEU A 155 14.67 -3.54 -3.60
CA LEU A 155 16.01 -3.11 -3.18
C LEU A 155 16.88 -4.28 -2.73
#